data_488302dc3b9e4a3f713d2b2eb23bf2d8
#
_entry.id   488302dc3b9e4a3f713d2b2eb23bf2d8
#
_cell.length_a   1.000
_cell.length_b   1.000
_cell.length_c   1.000
_cell.angle_alpha   90.00
_cell.angle_beta   90.00
_cell.angle_gamma   90.00
#
_symmetry.space_group_name_H-M   'P 1'
#
loop_
_entity.id
_entity.type
_entity.pdbx_description
1 polymer ?
#
loop_
_entity_poly.entity_id
_entity_poly.type
_entity_poly.pdbx_seq_one_letter_code
_entity_poly.pdbx_strand_id
1 'polypeptide(L)'
;MNRRITTTMLSLSIWTGAPSYGELRTAEPAAPTTSWVTQRQVGRFHVFSDFEMSPDEPLLSELGEIEGQVTRLLAIPTEEQPIHVVLFASSREYSRYIKNYFPMVPERRALFIQHRGPGMLFAHWHADVRTDIRHEVVHGLLNDRSSPLPLWLDEGLAEYFEVPESSRMSGNPHLAQVIEGLDRDYVPSLSVLEQLKSIDQLGTNQYRDSWAWVHFLLHRKPQTRQHLVQQLAMHRKQEDALPLSRIVAIELPNWRTEFAEHFCLLANHPMPNKPKP
;
A
#
# COMPACT_ATOMS: atom_id res chain seq x y z
N MET A 1 5.35 -3.80 -31.91
CA MET A 1 5.40 -2.42 -31.37
C MET A 1 4.25 -2.29 -30.38
N ASN A 2 4.43 -2.89 -29.19
CA ASN A 2 3.41 -2.94 -28.14
C ASN A 2 3.71 -1.82 -27.14
N ARG A 3 2.95 -0.74 -27.21
CA ARG A 3 2.91 0.26 -26.15
C ARG A 3 2.14 -0.35 -24.96
N ARG A 4 2.86 -0.84 -23.98
CA ARG A 4 2.28 -1.09 -22.67
C ARG A 4 2.07 0.29 -22.01
N ILE A 5 0.83 0.71 -21.96
CA ILE A 5 0.43 1.86 -21.15
C ILE A 5 0.51 1.39 -19.70
N THR A 6 1.55 1.78 -18.99
CA THR A 6 1.65 1.58 -17.54
C THR A 6 0.65 2.53 -16.90
N THR A 7 -0.53 2.03 -16.59
CA THR A 7 -1.53 2.79 -15.83
C THR A 7 -1.05 2.82 -14.39
N THR A 8 -0.50 3.95 -13.98
CA THR A 8 -0.09 4.20 -12.61
C THR A 8 -1.32 4.18 -11.72
N MET A 9 -1.36 3.23 -10.79
CA MET A 9 -2.33 3.23 -9.72
C MET A 9 -2.03 4.38 -8.78
N LEU A 10 -2.99 5.23 -8.53
CA LEU A 10 -3.00 6.21 -7.49
C LEU A 10 -3.96 5.70 -6.41
N SER A 11 -3.47 5.10 -5.34
CA SER A 11 -4.29 4.75 -4.18
C SER A 11 -4.48 5.96 -3.26
N LEU A 12 -5.59 6.08 -2.60
CA LEU A 12 -5.88 7.11 -1.62
C LEU A 12 -6.38 6.45 -0.34
N SER A 13 -5.51 6.30 0.62
CA SER A 13 -5.98 6.17 1.99
C SER A 13 -6.55 7.52 2.41
N ILE A 14 -7.88 7.65 2.45
CA ILE A 14 -8.48 8.88 2.98
C ILE A 14 -8.27 8.88 4.48
N TRP A 15 -7.20 9.51 4.84
CA TRP A 15 -6.91 9.85 6.20
C TRP A 15 -7.45 11.24 6.50
N THR A 16 -8.44 11.33 7.40
CA THR A 16 -8.98 12.60 7.86
C THR A 16 -8.20 13.08 9.08
N GLY A 17 -6.98 13.61 8.84
CA GLY A 17 -6.38 14.60 9.72
C GLY A 17 -7.18 15.90 9.52
N ALA A 18 -8.04 16.23 10.46
CA ALA A 18 -9.08 17.22 10.30
C ALA A 18 -8.58 18.65 10.08
N PRO A 19 -9.16 19.39 9.12
CA PRO A 19 -9.79 20.65 9.44
C PRO A 19 -11.23 20.37 9.89
N SER A 20 -11.70 21.14 10.86
CA SER A 20 -13.05 21.10 11.41
C SER A 20 -14.10 21.26 10.30
N TYR A 21 -14.60 20.14 9.81
CA TYR A 21 -15.78 20.12 8.94
C TYR A 21 -17.00 20.22 9.84
N GLY A 22 -17.74 21.31 9.65
CA GLY A 22 -19.04 21.50 10.24
C GLY A 22 -19.91 20.25 10.05
N GLU A 23 -20.74 19.99 11.04
CA GLU A 23 -21.64 18.89 11.22
C GLU A 23 -22.08 18.22 9.90
N LEU A 24 -21.34 17.20 9.46
CA LEU A 24 -21.87 16.24 8.52
C LEU A 24 -23.03 15.54 9.26
N ARG A 25 -24.24 15.81 8.80
CA ARG A 25 -25.46 15.13 9.27
C ARG A 25 -25.15 13.65 9.40
N THR A 26 -25.31 13.14 10.60
CA THR A 26 -25.21 11.74 10.97
C THR A 26 -26.37 10.96 10.36
N ALA A 27 -26.36 10.77 9.05
CA ALA A 27 -27.02 9.63 8.49
C ALA A 27 -26.02 8.48 8.66
N GLU A 28 -26.29 7.55 9.58
CA GLU A 28 -25.75 6.20 9.41
C GLU A 28 -25.91 5.86 7.94
N PRO A 29 -24.86 5.42 7.22
CA PRO A 29 -25.08 4.94 5.87
C PRO A 29 -26.12 3.83 5.99
N ALA A 30 -27.34 4.12 5.55
CA ALA A 30 -28.38 3.11 5.45
C ALA A 30 -27.72 1.97 4.71
N ALA A 31 -27.72 0.78 5.32
CA ALA A 31 -27.19 -0.42 4.69
C ALA A 31 -27.72 -0.42 3.25
N PRO A 32 -26.85 -0.49 2.24
CA PRO A 32 -27.29 -0.33 0.88
C PRO A 32 -28.43 -1.30 0.65
N THR A 33 -29.56 -0.83 0.14
CA THR A 33 -30.71 -1.65 -0.28
C THR A 33 -30.37 -2.58 -1.44
N THR A 34 -29.10 -2.66 -1.80
CA THR A 34 -28.52 -3.58 -2.77
C THR A 34 -28.45 -4.95 -2.09
N SER A 35 -29.26 -5.88 -2.51
CA SER A 35 -29.12 -7.28 -2.11
C SER A 35 -27.82 -7.79 -2.72
N TRP A 36 -26.79 -7.99 -1.87
CA TRP A 36 -25.54 -8.58 -2.32
C TRP A 36 -25.77 -10.00 -2.81
N VAL A 37 -25.35 -10.28 -4.04
CA VAL A 37 -25.50 -11.59 -4.69
C VAL A 37 -24.58 -12.61 -4.03
N THR A 38 -23.35 -12.21 -3.72
CA THR A 38 -22.41 -13.05 -2.97
C THR A 38 -22.10 -12.40 -1.63
N GLN A 39 -22.07 -13.24 -0.58
CA GLN A 39 -21.55 -12.88 0.73
C GLN A 39 -20.66 -14.02 1.22
N ARG A 40 -19.40 -13.71 1.58
CA ARG A 40 -18.41 -14.67 2.05
C ARG A 40 -17.63 -14.08 3.22
N GLN A 41 -17.14 -14.94 4.10
CA GLN A 41 -16.23 -14.56 5.15
C GLN A 41 -14.93 -15.35 5.00
N VAL A 42 -13.80 -14.66 5.00
CA VAL A 42 -12.45 -15.21 4.94
C VAL A 42 -11.61 -14.54 6.02
N GLY A 43 -11.34 -15.26 7.11
CA GLY A 43 -10.74 -14.63 8.29
C GLY A 43 -11.56 -13.43 8.77
N ARG A 44 -10.95 -12.26 8.89
CA ARG A 44 -11.62 -11.01 9.25
C ARG A 44 -12.24 -10.26 8.06
N PHE A 45 -12.05 -10.76 6.83
CA PHE A 45 -12.59 -10.11 5.63
C PHE A 45 -14.00 -10.60 5.37
N HIS A 46 -14.96 -9.65 5.31
CA HIS A 46 -16.33 -9.89 4.90
C HIS A 46 -16.49 -9.40 3.46
N VAL A 47 -16.59 -10.33 2.53
CA VAL A 47 -16.65 -10.05 1.09
C VAL A 47 -18.09 -10.01 0.63
N PHE A 48 -18.45 -8.93 -0.03
CA PHE A 48 -19.77 -8.68 -0.63
C PHE A 48 -19.59 -8.39 -2.12
N SER A 49 -20.41 -8.97 -2.99
CA SER A 49 -20.41 -8.59 -4.40
C SER A 49 -21.83 -8.48 -4.96
N ASP A 50 -22.01 -7.62 -5.97
CA ASP A 50 -23.25 -7.47 -6.74
C ASP A 50 -23.36 -8.48 -7.89
N PHE A 51 -22.42 -9.43 -7.95
CA PHE A 51 -22.35 -10.53 -8.92
C PHE A 51 -22.03 -11.86 -8.23
N GLU A 52 -22.28 -12.96 -8.91
CA GLU A 52 -21.97 -14.29 -8.42
C GLU A 52 -20.45 -14.54 -8.48
N MET A 53 -19.87 -14.88 -7.34
CA MET A 53 -18.44 -15.19 -7.20
C MET A 53 -18.26 -16.68 -6.90
N SER A 54 -17.39 -17.34 -7.65
CA SER A 54 -17.02 -18.74 -7.40
C SER A 54 -16.48 -18.92 -5.96
N PRO A 55 -16.82 -20.01 -5.27
CA PRO A 55 -16.17 -20.35 -3.99
C PRO A 55 -14.65 -20.51 -4.11
N ASP A 56 -14.18 -20.93 -5.28
CA ASP A 56 -12.74 -21.16 -5.58
C ASP A 56 -12.08 -19.92 -6.22
N GLU A 57 -12.70 -18.74 -6.10
CA GLU A 57 -12.11 -17.49 -6.62
C GLU A 57 -10.76 -17.23 -5.93
N PRO A 58 -9.66 -17.12 -6.69
CA PRO A 58 -8.31 -16.93 -6.12
C PRO A 58 -8.19 -15.73 -5.18
N LEU A 59 -8.97 -14.69 -5.38
CA LEU A 59 -9.04 -13.54 -4.48
C LEU A 59 -9.35 -13.95 -3.03
N LEU A 60 -10.24 -14.92 -2.84
CA LEU A 60 -10.65 -15.36 -1.49
C LEU A 60 -9.48 -16.02 -0.74
N SER A 61 -8.68 -16.86 -1.42
CA SER A 61 -7.49 -17.44 -0.80
C SER A 61 -6.43 -16.39 -0.53
N GLU A 62 -6.21 -15.44 -1.44
CA GLU A 62 -5.27 -14.33 -1.25
C GLU A 62 -5.63 -13.46 -0.04
N LEU A 63 -6.91 -13.15 0.16
CA LEU A 63 -7.38 -12.43 1.36
C LEU A 63 -7.11 -13.22 2.65
N GLY A 64 -7.28 -14.55 2.62
CA GLY A 64 -6.99 -15.41 3.78
C GLY A 64 -5.51 -15.43 4.15
N GLU A 65 -4.62 -15.23 3.19
CA GLU A 65 -3.17 -15.32 3.38
C GLU A 65 -2.50 -13.98 3.68
N ILE A 66 -2.97 -12.88 3.08
CA ILE A 66 -2.26 -11.60 3.10
C ILE A 66 -2.06 -11.05 4.51
N GLU A 67 -3.05 -11.18 5.38
CA GLU A 67 -2.91 -10.73 6.77
C GLU A 67 -1.76 -11.47 7.47
N GLY A 68 -1.70 -12.79 7.32
CA GLY A 68 -0.62 -13.60 7.87
C GLY A 68 0.76 -13.25 7.28
N GLN A 69 0.82 -12.86 6.01
CA GLN A 69 2.05 -12.43 5.35
C GLN A 69 2.52 -11.07 5.90
N VAL A 70 1.62 -10.11 6.01
CA VAL A 70 1.91 -8.76 6.55
C VAL A 70 2.35 -8.85 8.01
N THR A 71 1.57 -9.56 8.86
CA THR A 71 1.86 -9.66 10.29
C THR A 71 3.17 -10.39 10.59
N ARG A 72 3.48 -11.45 9.84
CA ARG A 72 4.77 -12.16 10.00
C ARG A 72 5.96 -11.32 9.55
N LEU A 73 5.86 -10.63 8.40
CA LEU A 73 6.98 -9.88 7.86
C LEU A 73 7.29 -8.64 8.68
N LEU A 74 6.25 -7.95 9.15
CA LEU A 74 6.36 -6.67 9.86
C LEU A 74 6.28 -6.81 11.39
N ALA A 75 6.10 -8.03 11.91
CA ALA A 75 5.94 -8.31 13.33
C ALA A 75 4.84 -7.46 14.01
N ILE A 76 3.75 -7.19 13.30
CA ILE A 76 2.59 -6.49 13.83
C ILE A 76 1.52 -7.50 14.31
N PRO A 77 0.71 -7.17 15.34
CA PRO A 77 -0.36 -8.05 15.80
C PRO A 77 -1.49 -8.12 14.77
N THR A 78 -2.19 -9.24 14.77
CA THR A 78 -3.49 -9.36 14.11
C THR A 78 -4.55 -8.59 14.89
N GLU A 79 -5.50 -7.99 14.19
CA GLU A 79 -6.64 -7.30 14.79
C GLU A 79 -7.94 -8.09 14.54
N GLU A 80 -8.88 -8.00 15.48
CA GLU A 80 -10.17 -8.70 15.35
C GLU A 80 -11.20 -7.91 14.54
N GLN A 81 -10.98 -6.61 14.35
CA GLN A 81 -11.97 -5.79 13.65
C GLN A 81 -12.13 -6.24 12.20
N PRO A 82 -13.38 -6.43 11.73
CA PRO A 82 -13.62 -6.87 10.36
C PRO A 82 -13.25 -5.79 9.35
N ILE A 83 -12.84 -6.24 8.16
CA ILE A 83 -12.70 -5.41 6.97
C ILE A 83 -13.74 -5.87 5.96
N HIS A 84 -14.60 -4.97 5.52
CA HIS A 84 -15.60 -5.25 4.49
C HIS A 84 -15.00 -5.00 3.11
N VAL A 85 -15.01 -6.01 2.26
CA VAL A 85 -14.56 -5.93 0.87
C VAL A 85 -15.78 -5.95 -0.02
N VAL A 86 -16.08 -4.83 -0.68
CA VAL A 86 -17.28 -4.62 -1.49
C VAL A 86 -16.90 -4.54 -2.95
N LEU A 87 -17.37 -5.51 -3.74
CA LEU A 87 -16.98 -5.70 -5.13
C LEU A 87 -18.17 -5.46 -6.07
N PHE A 88 -17.92 -4.68 -7.11
CA PHE A 88 -18.87 -4.38 -8.15
C PHE A 88 -18.48 -5.06 -9.47
N ALA A 89 -19.47 -5.60 -10.20
CA ALA A 89 -19.23 -6.22 -11.50
C ALA A 89 -18.67 -5.23 -12.53
N SER A 90 -19.00 -3.95 -12.40
CA SER A 90 -18.57 -2.94 -13.36
C SER A 90 -18.10 -1.63 -12.72
N SER A 91 -17.25 -0.91 -13.42
CA SER A 91 -16.82 0.44 -13.03
C SER A 91 -17.99 1.42 -12.92
N ARG A 92 -19.05 1.22 -13.69
CA ARG A 92 -20.24 2.10 -13.68
C ARG A 92 -20.99 2.00 -12.36
N GLU A 93 -21.29 0.79 -11.88
CA GLU A 93 -21.98 0.55 -10.60
C GLU A 93 -21.10 1.04 -9.45
N TYR A 94 -19.81 0.73 -9.49
CA TYR A 94 -18.82 1.21 -8.53
C TYR A 94 -18.79 2.74 -8.45
N SER A 95 -18.58 3.44 -9.58
CA SER A 95 -18.53 4.91 -9.60
C SER A 95 -19.84 5.54 -9.13
N ARG A 96 -21.00 4.95 -9.49
CA ARG A 96 -22.30 5.40 -9.02
C ARG A 96 -22.42 5.27 -7.51
N TYR A 97 -22.00 4.14 -6.95
CA TYR A 97 -22.00 3.90 -5.51
C TYR A 97 -21.10 4.89 -4.77
N ILE A 98 -19.83 5.00 -5.20
CA ILE A 98 -18.88 5.91 -4.56
C ILE A 98 -19.36 7.37 -4.62
N LYS A 99 -19.82 7.85 -5.76
CA LYS A 99 -20.35 9.22 -5.89
C LYS A 99 -21.58 9.49 -5.00
N ASN A 100 -22.41 8.51 -4.76
CA ASN A 100 -23.59 8.67 -3.92
C ASN A 100 -23.25 8.69 -2.42
N TYR A 101 -22.33 7.84 -1.96
CA TYR A 101 -22.03 7.68 -0.54
C TYR A 101 -20.77 8.42 -0.10
N PHE A 102 -19.83 8.65 -1.01
CA PHE A 102 -18.53 9.28 -0.76
C PHE A 102 -18.20 10.35 -1.81
N PRO A 103 -19.04 11.39 -1.99
CA PRO A 103 -18.94 12.32 -3.12
C PRO A 103 -17.65 13.15 -3.16
N MET A 104 -16.94 13.23 -2.02
CA MET A 104 -15.67 13.97 -1.92
C MET A 104 -14.45 13.11 -2.29
N VAL A 105 -14.65 11.82 -2.54
CA VAL A 105 -13.56 10.91 -2.88
C VAL A 105 -13.25 10.97 -4.37
N PRO A 106 -11.98 11.15 -4.77
CA PRO A 106 -11.60 11.09 -6.18
C PRO A 106 -11.91 9.73 -6.81
N GLU A 107 -12.22 9.71 -8.09
CA GLU A 107 -12.49 8.48 -8.83
C GLU A 107 -11.23 7.62 -8.93
N ARG A 108 -11.33 6.33 -8.50
CA ARG A 108 -10.25 5.34 -8.46
C ARG A 108 -10.80 3.97 -8.81
N ARG A 109 -9.92 2.99 -9.11
CA ARG A 109 -10.32 1.61 -9.39
C ARG A 109 -10.66 0.81 -8.15
N ALA A 110 -9.94 1.09 -7.05
CA ALA A 110 -10.19 0.58 -5.71
C ALA A 110 -9.95 1.68 -4.68
N LEU A 111 -10.46 1.49 -3.47
CA LEU A 111 -10.45 2.50 -2.43
C LEU A 111 -10.67 1.86 -1.06
N PHE A 112 -9.78 2.13 -0.11
CA PHE A 112 -10.01 1.81 1.29
C PHE A 112 -10.49 3.04 2.06
N ILE A 113 -11.56 2.88 2.82
CA ILE A 113 -12.12 3.92 3.70
C ILE A 113 -12.24 3.38 5.10
N GLN A 114 -11.74 4.12 6.08
CA GLN A 114 -11.99 3.86 7.49
C GLN A 114 -12.37 5.18 8.18
N HIS A 115 -13.59 5.24 8.71
CA HIS A 115 -14.06 6.40 9.45
C HIS A 115 -14.59 6.00 10.82
N ARG A 116 -15.85 5.61 10.92
CA ARG A 116 -16.48 5.06 12.13
C ARG A 116 -17.01 3.68 11.78
N GLY A 117 -16.63 2.63 12.51
CA GLY A 117 -17.03 1.26 12.17
C GLY A 117 -15.92 0.44 11.53
N PRO A 118 -16.20 -0.67 10.83
CA PRO A 118 -15.24 -1.51 10.15
C PRO A 118 -14.54 -0.74 9.03
N GLY A 119 -13.31 -1.16 8.69
CA GLY A 119 -12.67 -0.74 7.45
C GLY A 119 -13.48 -1.21 6.25
N MET A 120 -13.59 -0.41 5.21
CA MET A 120 -14.33 -0.72 4.00
C MET A 120 -13.45 -0.56 2.77
N LEU A 121 -13.28 -1.62 2.02
CA LEU A 121 -12.61 -1.63 0.73
C LEU A 121 -13.66 -1.73 -0.37
N PHE A 122 -13.58 -0.87 -1.35
CA PHE A 122 -14.46 -0.87 -2.52
C PHE A 122 -13.62 -1.05 -3.77
N ALA A 123 -14.03 -1.93 -4.69
CA ALA A 123 -13.39 -2.10 -5.99
C ALA A 123 -14.41 -2.57 -7.05
N HIS A 124 -14.09 -2.37 -8.32
CA HIS A 124 -14.83 -3.02 -9.41
C HIS A 124 -13.99 -4.11 -10.06
N TRP A 125 -14.67 -5.10 -10.64
CA TRP A 125 -14.01 -6.24 -11.28
C TRP A 125 -13.33 -5.85 -12.59
N HIS A 126 -12.05 -6.18 -12.73
CA HIS A 126 -11.24 -6.00 -13.93
C HIS A 126 -9.99 -6.89 -13.87
N ALA A 127 -9.16 -6.88 -14.91
CA ALA A 127 -8.01 -7.80 -15.03
C ALA A 127 -7.01 -7.71 -13.85
N ASP A 128 -6.79 -6.51 -13.31
CA ASP A 128 -5.80 -6.25 -12.25
C ASP A 128 -6.44 -6.09 -10.85
N VAL A 129 -7.74 -6.40 -10.69
CA VAL A 129 -8.49 -6.15 -9.45
C VAL A 129 -7.84 -6.76 -8.21
N ARG A 130 -7.21 -7.93 -8.34
CA ARG A 130 -6.53 -8.58 -7.21
C ARG A 130 -5.30 -7.79 -6.74
N THR A 131 -4.57 -7.15 -7.66
CA THR A 131 -3.46 -6.26 -7.31
C THR A 131 -3.98 -5.04 -6.56
N ASP A 132 -5.04 -4.38 -7.09
CA ASP A 132 -5.66 -3.23 -6.43
C ASP A 132 -6.19 -3.60 -5.03
N ILE A 133 -6.83 -4.76 -4.89
CA ILE A 133 -7.36 -5.20 -3.59
C ILE A 133 -6.23 -5.52 -2.61
N ARG A 134 -5.15 -6.18 -3.02
CA ARG A 134 -4.00 -6.41 -2.13
C ARG A 134 -3.42 -5.10 -1.63
N HIS A 135 -3.26 -4.10 -2.50
CA HIS A 135 -2.80 -2.76 -2.15
C HIS A 135 -3.70 -2.12 -1.07
N GLU A 136 -5.00 -2.03 -1.32
CA GLU A 136 -5.97 -1.42 -0.41
C GLU A 136 -6.15 -2.18 0.91
N VAL A 137 -6.05 -3.52 0.87
CA VAL A 137 -6.08 -4.35 2.09
C VAL A 137 -4.91 -4.02 3.01
N VAL A 138 -3.72 -3.77 2.46
CA VAL A 138 -2.54 -3.44 3.26
C VAL A 138 -2.75 -2.15 4.04
N HIS A 139 -3.34 -1.12 3.43
CA HIS A 139 -3.76 0.08 4.16
C HIS A 139 -4.68 -0.27 5.33
N GLY A 140 -5.65 -1.16 5.10
CA GLY A 140 -6.58 -1.61 6.15
C GLY A 140 -5.93 -2.43 7.26
N LEU A 141 -4.83 -3.13 6.98
CA LEU A 141 -4.08 -3.91 7.96
C LEU A 141 -3.07 -3.07 8.76
N LEU A 142 -2.54 -2.00 8.15
CA LEU A 142 -1.48 -1.18 8.73
C LEU A 142 -2.01 0.01 9.54
N ASN A 143 -3.12 0.61 9.09
CA ASN A 143 -3.61 1.85 9.68
C ASN A 143 -4.42 1.58 10.95
N ASP A 144 -3.84 1.94 12.08
CA ASP A 144 -4.56 2.14 13.32
C ASP A 144 -5.26 3.51 13.26
N ARG A 145 -6.53 3.55 13.72
CA ARG A 145 -7.35 4.78 13.76
C ARG A 145 -6.72 5.94 14.52
N SER A 146 -5.80 5.64 15.42
CA SER A 146 -5.21 6.63 16.33
C SER A 146 -3.94 7.27 15.79
N SER A 147 -3.25 6.63 14.84
CA SER A 147 -1.97 7.12 14.34
C SER A 147 -1.69 6.58 12.93
N PRO A 148 -1.82 7.41 11.88
CA PRO A 148 -1.49 7.01 10.51
C PRO A 148 0.00 6.87 10.34
N LEU A 149 0.40 5.93 9.54
CA LEU A 149 1.79 5.80 9.12
C LEU A 149 2.26 7.05 8.34
N PRO A 150 3.56 7.36 8.37
CA PRO A 150 4.12 8.30 7.42
C PRO A 150 3.75 7.89 5.99
N LEU A 151 3.31 8.85 5.19
CA LEU A 151 2.71 8.60 3.87
C LEU A 151 3.57 7.72 2.96
N TRP A 152 4.89 7.98 2.90
CA TRP A 152 5.82 7.18 2.11
C TRP A 152 5.89 5.72 2.56
N LEU A 153 5.76 5.49 3.87
CA LEU A 153 5.87 4.14 4.44
C LEU A 153 4.59 3.36 4.22
N ASP A 154 3.43 3.99 4.39
CA ASP A 154 2.12 3.42 4.13
C ASP A 154 2.02 2.98 2.65
N GLU A 155 2.28 3.89 1.73
CA GLU A 155 2.25 3.60 0.29
C GLU A 155 3.35 2.62 -0.14
N GLY A 156 4.55 2.76 0.40
CA GLY A 156 5.66 1.86 0.06
C GLY A 156 5.41 0.42 0.51
N LEU A 157 4.73 0.21 1.64
CA LEU A 157 4.30 -1.11 2.10
C LEU A 157 3.14 -1.64 1.24
N ALA A 158 2.17 -0.80 0.89
CA ALA A 158 1.09 -1.18 -0.01
C ALA A 158 1.63 -1.64 -1.37
N GLU A 159 2.52 -0.87 -2.00
CA GLU A 159 3.22 -1.22 -3.26
C GLU A 159 4.07 -2.50 -3.13
N TYR A 160 4.65 -2.75 -1.95
CA TYR A 160 5.43 -3.98 -1.72
C TYR A 160 4.53 -5.22 -1.67
N PHE A 161 3.38 -5.14 -1.02
CA PHE A 161 2.47 -6.27 -0.86
C PHE A 161 1.44 -6.43 -1.99
N GLU A 162 1.28 -5.46 -2.89
CA GLU A 162 0.32 -5.54 -4.01
C GLU A 162 0.63 -6.69 -4.98
N VAL A 163 1.90 -7.09 -5.09
CA VAL A 163 2.30 -8.25 -5.88
C VAL A 163 2.21 -9.55 -5.06
N PRO A 164 1.94 -10.70 -5.69
CA PRO A 164 1.94 -12.00 -5.02
C PRO A 164 3.26 -12.27 -4.28
N GLU A 165 3.22 -13.04 -3.20
CA GLU A 165 4.40 -13.33 -2.36
C GLU A 165 5.58 -13.87 -3.18
N SER A 166 5.32 -14.76 -4.14
CA SER A 166 6.34 -15.31 -5.04
C SER A 166 7.03 -14.26 -5.93
N SER A 167 6.43 -13.09 -6.11
CA SER A 167 6.94 -12.02 -6.97
C SER A 167 7.52 -10.83 -6.19
N ARG A 168 7.40 -10.80 -4.87
CA ARG A 168 7.81 -9.64 -4.04
C ARG A 168 9.28 -9.32 -4.13
N MET A 169 10.14 -10.31 -4.32
CA MET A 169 11.58 -10.06 -4.41
C MET A 169 12.00 -9.33 -5.69
N SER A 170 11.50 -9.74 -6.86
CA SER A 170 11.98 -9.21 -8.13
C SER A 170 10.90 -8.98 -9.19
N GLY A 171 9.65 -9.27 -8.88
CA GLY A 171 8.53 -9.18 -9.83
C GLY A 171 7.74 -7.87 -9.78
N ASN A 172 8.08 -6.94 -8.89
CA ASN A 172 7.41 -5.65 -8.84
C ASN A 172 7.80 -4.78 -10.06
N PRO A 173 6.83 -4.14 -10.73
CA PRO A 173 7.08 -3.31 -11.91
C PRO A 173 8.05 -2.14 -11.67
N HIS A 174 8.17 -1.66 -10.44
CA HIS A 174 9.08 -0.58 -10.07
C HIS A 174 10.56 -0.94 -10.19
N LEU A 175 10.91 -2.23 -10.11
CA LEU A 175 12.31 -2.66 -10.17
C LEU A 175 13.02 -2.13 -11.42
N ALA A 176 12.40 -2.26 -12.59
CA ALA A 176 12.99 -1.77 -13.84
C ALA A 176 13.23 -0.25 -13.83
N GLN A 177 12.29 0.51 -13.24
CA GLN A 177 12.42 1.96 -13.14
C GLN A 177 13.48 2.40 -12.11
N VAL A 178 13.67 1.61 -11.03
CA VAL A 178 14.76 1.85 -10.07
C VAL A 178 16.11 1.65 -10.74
N ILE A 179 16.29 0.56 -11.52
CA ILE A 179 17.52 0.31 -12.28
C ILE A 179 17.78 1.45 -13.29
N GLU A 180 16.78 1.86 -14.04
CA GLU A 180 16.91 2.99 -14.97
C GLU A 180 17.31 4.30 -14.25
N GLY A 181 16.83 4.50 -13.02
CA GLY A 181 17.26 5.61 -12.16
C GLY A 181 18.72 5.50 -11.77
N LEU A 182 19.15 4.32 -11.31
CA LEU A 182 20.54 4.07 -10.91
C LEU A 182 21.53 4.27 -12.07
N ASP A 183 21.16 3.90 -13.30
CA ASP A 183 21.96 4.14 -14.51
C ASP A 183 22.15 5.64 -14.81
N ARG A 184 21.29 6.49 -14.26
CA ARG A 184 21.38 7.95 -14.34
C ARG A 184 21.89 8.61 -13.06
N ASP A 185 22.58 7.86 -12.21
CA ASP A 185 23.07 8.30 -10.88
C ASP A 185 21.98 8.77 -9.92
N TYR A 186 20.74 8.36 -10.14
CA TYR A 186 19.64 8.69 -9.25
C TYR A 186 19.45 7.62 -8.16
N VAL A 187 19.64 8.02 -6.92
CA VAL A 187 19.30 7.22 -5.73
C VAL A 187 18.28 8.02 -4.92
N PRO A 188 17.07 7.48 -4.68
CA PRO A 188 16.02 8.22 -3.98
C PRO A 188 16.45 8.60 -2.56
N SER A 189 16.06 9.79 -2.13
CA SER A 189 16.36 10.30 -0.78
C SER A 189 15.23 9.94 0.18
N LEU A 190 15.51 9.07 1.18
CA LEU A 190 14.55 8.72 2.20
C LEU A 190 14.09 9.95 3.01
N SER A 191 15.01 10.88 3.31
CA SER A 191 14.68 12.10 4.05
C SER A 191 13.72 13.03 3.29
N VAL A 192 13.68 12.97 1.97
CA VAL A 192 12.70 13.70 1.14
C VAL A 192 11.33 13.02 1.21
N LEU A 193 11.31 11.70 1.13
CA LEU A 193 10.06 10.92 1.26
C LEU A 193 9.41 11.11 2.64
N GLU A 194 10.20 11.16 3.72
CA GLU A 194 9.72 11.41 5.09
C GLU A 194 9.07 12.79 5.28
N GLN A 195 9.31 13.72 4.36
CA GLN A 195 8.70 15.06 4.39
C GLN A 195 7.34 15.13 3.69
N LEU A 196 6.93 14.09 2.96
CA LEU A 196 5.63 14.03 2.30
C LEU A 196 4.51 14.03 3.35
N LYS A 197 3.55 14.94 3.21
CA LYS A 197 2.45 15.14 4.18
C LYS A 197 1.07 14.94 3.60
N SER A 198 0.96 14.99 2.29
CA SER A 198 -0.33 14.90 1.61
C SER A 198 -0.19 14.12 0.30
N ILE A 199 -1.28 13.49 -0.09
CA ILE A 199 -1.30 12.55 -1.22
C ILE A 199 -1.10 13.23 -2.58
N ASP A 200 -1.44 14.52 -2.69
CA ASP A 200 -1.17 15.31 -3.89
C ASP A 200 0.32 15.53 -4.17
N GLN A 201 1.17 15.27 -3.17
CA GLN A 201 2.63 15.27 -3.32
C GLN A 201 3.17 13.94 -3.88
N LEU A 202 2.33 12.90 -3.96
CA LEU A 202 2.70 11.61 -4.50
C LEU A 202 2.44 11.55 -6.00
N GLY A 203 3.48 11.34 -6.76
CA GLY A 203 3.42 10.96 -8.17
C GLY A 203 4.05 9.58 -8.37
N THR A 204 4.12 9.12 -9.60
CA THR A 204 4.70 7.82 -9.96
C THR A 204 6.10 7.59 -9.37
N ASN A 205 6.92 8.65 -9.34
CA ASN A 205 8.26 8.55 -8.79
C ASN A 205 8.24 8.32 -7.27
N GLN A 206 7.36 9.00 -6.53
CA GLN A 206 7.28 8.85 -5.09
C GLN A 206 6.79 7.45 -4.69
N TYR A 207 5.82 6.87 -5.41
CA TYR A 207 5.39 5.48 -5.21
C TYR A 207 6.55 4.50 -5.43
N ARG A 208 7.24 4.60 -6.58
CA ARG A 208 8.43 3.80 -6.89
C ARG A 208 9.49 3.92 -5.80
N ASP A 209 9.81 5.14 -5.40
CA ASP A 209 10.88 5.44 -4.44
C ASP A 209 10.52 4.95 -3.03
N SER A 210 9.25 5.05 -2.64
CA SER A 210 8.72 4.50 -1.39
C SER A 210 8.80 2.97 -1.37
N TRP A 211 8.36 2.31 -2.45
CA TRP A 211 8.53 0.88 -2.64
C TRP A 211 10.01 0.46 -2.53
N ALA A 212 10.89 1.16 -3.22
CA ALA A 212 12.31 0.82 -3.24
C ALA A 212 12.93 0.93 -1.84
N TRP A 213 12.60 1.97 -1.06
CA TRP A 213 13.08 2.07 0.31
C TRP A 213 12.50 0.99 1.22
N VAL A 214 11.22 0.67 1.13
CA VAL A 214 10.61 -0.43 1.89
C VAL A 214 11.30 -1.75 1.54
N HIS A 215 11.49 -2.04 0.24
CA HIS A 215 12.17 -3.24 -0.21
C HIS A 215 13.61 -3.33 0.30
N PHE A 216 14.38 -2.25 0.21
CA PHE A 216 15.75 -2.17 0.72
C PHE A 216 15.80 -2.40 2.23
N LEU A 217 14.94 -1.74 2.99
CA LEU A 217 14.90 -1.88 4.45
C LEU A 217 14.51 -3.30 4.88
N LEU A 218 13.60 -3.95 4.18
CA LEU A 218 13.17 -5.31 4.49
C LEU A 218 14.23 -6.38 4.16
N HIS A 219 15.02 -6.19 3.09
CA HIS A 219 15.79 -7.28 2.50
C HIS A 219 17.30 -7.07 2.46
N ARG A 220 17.81 -5.85 2.64
CA ARG A 220 19.25 -5.62 2.54
C ARG A 220 20.02 -6.26 3.68
N LYS A 221 19.60 -6.03 4.93
CA LYS A 221 20.26 -6.57 6.14
C LYS A 221 19.21 -6.85 7.23
N PRO A 222 19.45 -7.83 8.12
CA PRO A 222 18.56 -8.06 9.27
C PRO A 222 18.36 -6.80 10.13
N GLN A 223 19.41 -5.98 10.28
CA GLN A 223 19.38 -4.74 11.07
C GLN A 223 18.44 -3.70 10.45
N THR A 224 18.48 -3.49 9.12
CA THR A 224 17.58 -2.53 8.45
C THR A 224 16.13 -2.93 8.60
N ARG A 225 15.82 -4.24 8.52
CA ARG A 225 14.49 -4.76 8.78
C ARG A 225 14.07 -4.54 10.23
N GLN A 226 14.96 -4.76 11.18
CA GLN A 226 14.68 -4.54 12.61
C GLN A 226 14.31 -3.08 12.87
N HIS A 227 15.00 -2.12 12.27
CA HIS A 227 14.68 -0.69 12.41
C HIS A 227 13.30 -0.36 11.82
N LEU A 228 12.97 -0.91 10.65
CA LEU A 228 11.64 -0.72 10.06
C LEU A 228 10.54 -1.28 10.99
N VAL A 229 10.70 -2.50 11.49
CA VAL A 229 9.75 -3.14 12.41
C VAL A 229 9.62 -2.34 13.71
N GLN A 230 10.74 -1.88 14.26
CA GLN A 230 10.74 -1.05 15.47
C GLN A 230 10.03 0.29 15.23
N GLN A 231 10.27 0.93 14.08
CA GLN A 231 9.57 2.16 13.69
C GLN A 231 8.05 1.98 13.64
N LEU A 232 7.58 0.88 13.04
CA LEU A 232 6.15 0.54 13.02
C LEU A 232 5.59 0.32 14.43
N ALA A 233 6.34 -0.40 15.29
CA ALA A 233 5.91 -0.65 16.65
C ALA A 233 5.82 0.63 17.51
N MET A 234 6.80 1.55 17.38
CA MET A 234 6.79 2.84 18.08
C MET A 234 5.65 3.71 17.56
N HIS A 235 5.43 3.74 16.25
CA HIS A 235 4.34 4.47 15.64
C HIS A 235 2.96 4.03 16.20
N ARG A 236 2.71 2.72 16.27
CA ARG A 236 1.47 2.16 16.85
C ARG A 236 1.27 2.53 18.33
N LYS A 237 2.35 2.73 19.07
CA LYS A 237 2.31 3.19 20.47
C LYS A 237 2.26 4.71 20.62
N GLN A 238 2.29 5.45 19.51
CA GLN A 238 2.39 6.92 19.48
C GLN A 238 3.65 7.43 20.20
N GLU A 239 4.72 6.66 20.13
CA GLU A 239 6.03 7.00 20.68
C GLU A 239 6.85 7.74 19.61
N ASP A 240 7.61 8.76 20.03
CA ASP A 240 8.52 9.47 19.15
C ASP A 240 9.68 8.57 18.73
N ALA A 241 9.90 8.48 17.44
CA ALA A 241 11.00 7.72 16.85
C ALA A 241 11.90 8.62 16.01
N LEU A 242 13.21 8.29 15.98
CA LEU A 242 14.11 8.95 15.04
C LEU A 242 13.70 8.59 13.61
N PRO A 243 13.75 9.55 12.66
CA PRO A 243 13.53 9.26 11.25
C PRO A 243 14.43 8.12 10.75
N LEU A 244 13.86 7.21 9.97
CA LEU A 244 14.63 6.09 9.39
C LEU A 244 15.80 6.57 8.55
N SER A 245 15.66 7.71 7.86
CA SER A 245 16.77 8.32 7.11
C SER A 245 17.97 8.66 7.99
N ARG A 246 17.76 9.09 9.22
CA ARG A 246 18.83 9.36 10.19
C ARG A 246 19.49 8.07 10.69
N ILE A 247 18.68 7.06 11.00
CA ILE A 247 19.18 5.74 11.43
C ILE A 247 20.04 5.13 10.32
N VAL A 248 19.52 5.13 9.08
CA VAL A 248 20.26 4.63 7.91
C VAL A 248 21.56 5.39 7.70
N ALA A 249 21.58 6.71 7.83
CA ALA A 249 22.79 7.51 7.64
C ALA A 249 23.88 7.20 8.70
N ILE A 250 23.47 6.86 9.93
CA ILE A 250 24.39 6.51 11.02
C ILE A 250 24.92 5.08 10.85
N GLU A 251 24.04 4.12 10.60
CA GLU A 251 24.42 2.70 10.61
C GLU A 251 24.94 2.19 9.27
N LEU A 252 24.61 2.86 8.18
CA LEU A 252 25.05 2.56 6.83
C LEU A 252 25.68 3.79 6.18
N PRO A 253 26.90 4.20 6.55
CA PRO A 253 27.53 5.41 5.99
C PRO A 253 27.61 5.40 4.46
N ASN A 254 27.70 4.21 3.86
CA ASN A 254 27.72 4.00 2.41
C ASN A 254 26.35 3.59 1.85
N TRP A 255 25.24 3.98 2.47
CA TRP A 255 23.89 3.53 2.12
C TRP A 255 23.55 3.71 0.63
N ARG A 256 24.06 4.75 -0.03
CA ARG A 256 23.84 4.96 -1.47
C ARG A 256 24.40 3.83 -2.32
N THR A 257 25.63 3.43 -2.01
CA THR A 257 26.29 2.29 -2.68
C THR A 257 25.56 0.98 -2.35
N GLU A 258 25.23 0.77 -1.08
CA GLU A 258 24.49 -0.43 -0.65
C GLU A 258 23.09 -0.53 -1.27
N PHE A 259 22.42 0.62 -1.44
CA PHE A 259 21.13 0.69 -2.13
C PHE A 259 21.28 0.28 -3.61
N ALA A 260 22.24 0.86 -4.31
CA ALA A 260 22.51 0.52 -5.71
C ALA A 260 22.89 -0.97 -5.87
N GLU A 261 23.80 -1.49 -5.04
CA GLU A 261 24.18 -2.90 -5.02
C GLU A 261 22.97 -3.83 -4.81
N HIS A 262 22.09 -3.47 -3.88
CA HIS A 262 20.90 -4.27 -3.58
C HIS A 262 20.04 -4.48 -4.83
N PHE A 263 19.71 -3.41 -5.53
CA PHE A 263 18.84 -3.49 -6.71
C PHE A 263 19.55 -4.04 -7.95
N CYS A 264 20.82 -3.71 -8.15
CA CYS A 264 21.61 -4.29 -9.24
C CYS A 264 21.74 -5.82 -9.09
N LEU A 265 22.00 -6.32 -7.89
CA LEU A 265 22.02 -7.76 -7.62
C LEU A 265 20.66 -8.41 -7.87
N LEU A 266 19.60 -7.77 -7.42
CA LEU A 266 18.24 -8.27 -7.56
C LEU A 266 17.81 -8.39 -9.05
N ALA A 267 18.21 -7.43 -9.86
CA ALA A 267 17.91 -7.38 -11.29
C ALA A 267 18.94 -8.12 -12.17
N ASN A 268 19.99 -8.70 -11.60
CA ASN A 268 21.16 -9.19 -12.34
C ASN A 268 21.74 -8.12 -13.29
N HIS A 269 21.75 -6.87 -12.82
CA HIS A 269 22.21 -5.70 -13.57
C HIS A 269 23.63 -5.31 -13.12
N PRO A 270 24.55 -4.91 -14.04
CA PRO A 270 25.87 -4.43 -13.65
C PRO A 270 25.75 -3.15 -12.82
N MET A 271 26.65 -2.97 -11.84
CA MET A 271 26.71 -1.72 -11.10
C MET A 271 26.98 -0.56 -12.06
N PRO A 272 26.26 0.56 -11.94
CA PRO A 272 26.60 1.77 -12.70
C PRO A 272 28.06 2.15 -12.41
N ASN A 273 28.80 2.60 -13.42
CA ASN A 273 30.15 3.07 -13.25
C ASN A 273 30.20 4.09 -12.12
N LYS A 274 31.11 3.89 -11.14
CA LYS A 274 31.21 4.78 -9.99
C LYS A 274 31.14 6.23 -10.44
N PRO A 275 30.31 7.07 -9.82
CA PRO A 275 30.36 8.50 -10.05
C PRO A 275 31.80 8.95 -9.83
N LYS A 276 32.34 9.72 -10.76
CA LYS A 276 33.64 10.37 -10.56
C LYS A 276 33.56 11.23 -9.32
N PRO A 277 34.58 11.20 -8.46
CA PRO A 277 34.61 11.92 -7.19
C PRO A 277 34.37 13.41 -7.35
#